data_6a38ab800e491c3048b9e24323a1c7cd
#
_entry.id   6a38ab800e491c3048b9e24323a1c7cd
#
_cell.length_a   1.000
_cell.length_b   1.000
_cell.length_c   1.000
_cell.angle_alpha   90.00
_cell.angle_beta   90.00
_cell.angle_gamma   90.00
#
_symmetry.space_group_name_H-M   'P 1'
#
loop_
_entity.id
_entity.type
_entity.pdbx_description
1 polymer ?
#
loop_
_entity_poly.entity_id
_entity_poly.type
_entity_poly.pdbx_seq_one_letter_code
_entity_poly.pdbx_strand_id
1 'polypeptide(L)'
;TDGEPSTFSNWSGGVAANAVNLAKDLKDDKVTVYTIGMFEDADPSDTDGRFNKYMNGVSSNYPNAEVTNWRGDRTQDWDDCKLGTRVTEGNYYFAADDAEELENAFSTIADNVSTSKVAAGANTVLSDTLSEFFTFPKGLTGSSDGGMVQYAEVKGQDADGSYTWYEPETLTGVTPVVNADSKTITVKGFDYTANAVTKTTNQDGTVTWSGGK
;
A
#
# COMPACT_ATOMS: atom_id res chain seq x y z
N THR A 1 -14.68 13.84 -5.16
CA THR A 1 -15.94 14.25 -5.81
C THR A 1 -16.73 15.19 -4.92
N ASP A 2 -17.34 16.21 -5.49
CA ASP A 2 -18.47 16.95 -4.91
C ASP A 2 -19.74 16.10 -4.86
N GLY A 3 -19.62 14.87 -5.26
CA GLY A 3 -20.41 14.07 -6.03
C GLY A 3 -21.33 13.08 -5.49
N GLU A 4 -22.53 13.50 -5.53
CA GLU A 4 -23.70 12.62 -5.53
C GLU A 4 -23.65 11.72 -6.75
N PRO A 5 -23.73 10.39 -6.63
CA PRO A 5 -24.13 9.55 -7.75
C PRO A 5 -25.57 9.90 -8.16
N SER A 6 -25.68 10.69 -9.21
CA SER A 6 -26.94 11.32 -9.59
C SER A 6 -27.33 11.04 -11.03
N THR A 7 -28.64 11.08 -11.28
CA THR A 7 -29.23 11.24 -12.60
C THR A 7 -30.13 12.48 -12.56
N PHE A 8 -29.95 13.41 -13.51
CA PHE A 8 -30.75 14.63 -13.58
C PHE A 8 -30.84 15.43 -12.27
N SER A 9 -29.71 15.63 -11.58
CA SER A 9 -29.56 16.43 -10.35
C SER A 9 -30.17 15.82 -9.07
N ASN A 10 -30.50 14.55 -9.06
CA ASN A 10 -30.96 13.86 -7.85
C ASN A 10 -30.15 12.60 -7.58
N TRP A 11 -30.02 12.24 -6.30
CA TRP A 11 -29.45 10.96 -5.91
C TRP A 11 -30.06 9.80 -6.68
N SER A 12 -29.19 8.93 -7.19
CA SER A 12 -29.60 7.70 -7.85
C SER A 12 -29.03 6.49 -7.11
N GLY A 13 -29.88 5.78 -6.37
CA GLY A 13 -29.50 4.55 -5.68
C GLY A 13 -28.95 3.51 -6.64
N GLY A 14 -29.50 3.40 -7.84
CA GLY A 14 -29.02 2.46 -8.86
C GLY A 14 -27.61 2.78 -9.38
N VAL A 15 -27.28 4.07 -9.56
CA VAL A 15 -25.91 4.48 -9.94
C VAL A 15 -24.95 4.19 -8.80
N ALA A 16 -25.32 4.51 -7.55
CA ALA A 16 -24.52 4.23 -6.36
C ALA A 16 -24.29 2.72 -6.19
N ALA A 17 -25.32 1.91 -6.31
CA ALA A 17 -25.25 0.46 -6.20
C ALA A 17 -24.30 -0.15 -7.25
N ASN A 18 -24.43 0.29 -8.50
CA ASN A 18 -23.55 -0.15 -9.57
C ASN A 18 -22.08 0.23 -9.32
N ALA A 19 -21.83 1.45 -8.84
CA ALA A 19 -20.45 1.90 -8.55
C ALA A 19 -19.82 1.09 -7.41
N VAL A 20 -20.55 0.80 -6.32
CA VAL A 20 -20.06 -0.05 -5.23
C VAL A 20 -19.77 -1.46 -5.71
N ASN A 21 -20.65 -2.06 -6.51
CA ASN A 21 -20.47 -3.41 -7.04
C ASN A 21 -19.30 -3.49 -8.05
N LEU A 22 -19.07 -2.47 -8.87
CA LEU A 22 -17.91 -2.40 -9.75
C LEU A 22 -16.61 -2.19 -8.95
N ALA A 23 -16.65 -1.33 -7.92
CA ALA A 23 -15.52 -1.17 -7.02
C ALA A 23 -15.19 -2.47 -6.27
N LYS A 24 -16.20 -3.27 -5.92
CA LYS A 24 -16.00 -4.62 -5.36
C LYS A 24 -15.21 -5.51 -6.31
N ASP A 25 -15.57 -5.55 -7.60
CA ASP A 25 -14.85 -6.34 -8.60
C ASP A 25 -13.37 -5.90 -8.68
N LEU A 26 -13.10 -4.60 -8.73
CA LEU A 26 -11.73 -4.06 -8.71
C LEU A 26 -10.97 -4.47 -7.45
N LYS A 27 -11.61 -4.39 -6.28
CA LYS A 27 -10.99 -4.79 -4.99
C LYS A 27 -10.72 -6.30 -4.94
N ASP A 28 -11.56 -7.13 -5.51
CA ASP A 28 -11.34 -8.58 -5.64
C ASP A 28 -10.13 -8.88 -6.54
N ASP A 29 -9.90 -8.06 -7.58
CA ASP A 29 -8.73 -8.09 -8.45
C ASP A 29 -7.48 -7.43 -7.82
N LYS A 30 -7.54 -7.12 -6.52
CA LYS A 30 -6.45 -6.50 -5.75
C LYS A 30 -6.10 -5.07 -6.16
N VAL A 31 -7.01 -4.37 -6.80
CA VAL A 31 -6.88 -2.94 -7.08
C VAL A 31 -7.24 -2.15 -5.82
N THR A 32 -6.38 -1.24 -5.41
CA THR A 32 -6.67 -0.30 -4.33
C THR A 32 -7.47 0.89 -4.86
N VAL A 33 -8.63 1.13 -4.29
CA VAL A 33 -9.54 2.21 -4.67
C VAL A 33 -9.56 3.28 -3.58
N TYR A 34 -9.19 4.49 -3.94
CA TYR A 34 -9.27 5.65 -3.06
C TYR A 34 -10.47 6.52 -3.44
N THR A 35 -11.10 7.10 -2.43
CA THR A 35 -12.14 8.12 -2.62
C THR A 35 -11.78 9.39 -1.86
N ILE A 36 -12.12 10.55 -2.42
CA ILE A 36 -11.97 11.85 -1.76
C ILE A 36 -13.33 12.52 -1.81
N GLY A 37 -13.92 12.76 -0.64
CA GLY A 37 -15.17 13.52 -0.48
C GLY A 37 -14.87 15.01 -0.35
N MET A 38 -15.46 15.81 -1.23
CA MET A 38 -15.35 17.27 -1.24
C MET A 38 -16.74 17.87 -1.04
N PHE A 39 -17.36 17.54 0.08
CA PHE A 39 -18.68 18.04 0.48
C PHE A 39 -18.71 18.26 1.99
N GLU A 40 -19.55 19.19 2.46
CA GLU A 40 -19.56 19.79 3.81
C GLU A 40 -19.57 18.75 4.96
N ASP A 41 -20.24 17.62 4.79
CA ASP A 41 -20.34 16.57 5.81
C ASP A 41 -19.51 15.33 5.46
N ALA A 42 -18.41 15.47 4.70
CA ALA A 42 -17.56 14.35 4.35
C ALA A 42 -16.86 13.80 5.60
N ASP A 43 -17.19 12.58 5.97
CA ASP A 43 -16.66 11.90 7.16
C ASP A 43 -16.40 10.40 6.87
N PRO A 44 -15.12 9.98 6.79
CA PRO A 44 -14.77 8.57 6.59
C PRO A 44 -15.24 7.63 7.73
N SER A 45 -15.56 8.16 8.91
CA SER A 45 -16.07 7.39 10.04
C SER A 45 -17.57 7.19 10.03
N ASP A 46 -18.31 8.02 9.29
CA ASP A 46 -19.75 7.88 9.13
C ASP A 46 -20.09 6.77 8.13
N THR A 47 -20.78 5.75 8.62
CA THR A 47 -21.23 4.58 7.83
C THR A 47 -22.73 4.59 7.55
N ASP A 48 -23.46 5.53 8.13
CA ASP A 48 -24.93 5.61 8.06
C ASP A 48 -25.38 6.70 7.09
N GLY A 49 -24.68 7.82 7.07
CA GLY A 49 -24.92 8.91 6.13
C GLY A 49 -24.78 8.43 4.69
N ARG A 50 -25.81 8.66 3.87
CA ARG A 50 -25.93 8.10 2.52
C ARG A 50 -24.69 8.34 1.64
N PHE A 51 -24.13 9.54 1.67
CA PHE A 51 -22.96 9.89 0.87
C PHE A 51 -21.68 9.28 1.44
N ASN A 52 -21.48 9.35 2.74
CA ASN A 52 -20.34 8.75 3.41
C ASN A 52 -20.34 7.23 3.28
N LYS A 53 -21.50 6.60 3.42
CA LYS A 53 -21.67 5.16 3.16
C LYS A 53 -21.31 4.79 1.73
N TYR A 54 -21.71 5.60 0.75
CA TYR A 54 -21.34 5.42 -0.64
C TYR A 54 -19.83 5.53 -0.86
N MET A 55 -19.20 6.60 -0.36
CA MET A 55 -17.75 6.82 -0.48
C MET A 55 -16.95 5.70 0.19
N ASN A 56 -17.37 5.28 1.37
CA ASN A 56 -16.80 4.13 2.07
C ASN A 56 -16.97 2.84 1.28
N GLY A 57 -18.15 2.59 0.72
CA GLY A 57 -18.45 1.38 -0.05
C GLY A 57 -17.63 1.26 -1.34
N VAL A 58 -17.36 2.38 -2.00
CA VAL A 58 -16.48 2.43 -3.19
C VAL A 58 -15.01 2.26 -2.79
N SER A 59 -14.56 2.90 -1.72
CA SER A 59 -13.16 2.85 -1.28
C SER A 59 -12.72 1.46 -0.81
N SER A 60 -11.41 1.26 -0.72
CA SER A 60 -10.82 0.05 -0.13
C SER A 60 -10.91 0.00 1.40
N ASN A 61 -11.51 0.99 2.07
CA ASN A 61 -11.84 0.89 3.49
C ASN A 61 -12.72 -0.33 3.79
N TYR A 62 -13.62 -0.65 2.87
CA TYR A 62 -14.54 -1.78 2.98
C TYR A 62 -14.39 -2.69 1.74
N PRO A 63 -13.42 -3.60 1.73
CA PRO A 63 -13.12 -4.42 0.55
C PRO A 63 -14.28 -5.33 0.14
N ASN A 64 -15.13 -5.68 1.10
CA ASN A 64 -16.28 -6.56 0.87
C ASN A 64 -17.60 -5.81 0.71
N ALA A 65 -17.56 -4.47 0.56
CA ALA A 65 -18.78 -3.70 0.34
C ALA A 65 -19.45 -4.13 -0.96
N GLU A 66 -20.76 -4.38 -0.87
CA GLU A 66 -21.58 -4.84 -2.00
C GLU A 66 -23.03 -4.37 -1.86
N VAL A 67 -23.76 -4.36 -2.97
CA VAL A 67 -25.19 -4.11 -2.99
C VAL A 67 -25.87 -5.35 -3.58
N THR A 68 -26.32 -6.23 -2.67
CA THR A 68 -26.90 -7.52 -3.00
C THR A 68 -28.18 -7.76 -2.20
N ASN A 69 -29.19 -8.33 -2.87
CA ASN A 69 -30.43 -8.74 -2.22
C ASN A 69 -30.19 -9.91 -1.21
N TRP A 70 -31.24 -10.36 -0.58
CA TRP A 70 -31.15 -11.45 0.41
C TRP A 70 -30.72 -12.81 -0.18
N ARG A 71 -30.75 -12.97 -1.51
CA ARG A 71 -30.30 -14.17 -2.23
C ARG A 71 -28.83 -14.08 -2.64
N GLY A 72 -28.19 -12.91 -2.46
CA GLY A 72 -26.83 -12.64 -2.92
C GLY A 72 -26.74 -12.15 -4.38
N ASP A 73 -27.89 -11.89 -5.04
CA ASP A 73 -27.86 -11.33 -6.38
C ASP A 73 -27.65 -9.82 -6.31
N ARG A 74 -26.83 -9.27 -7.21
CA ARG A 74 -26.64 -7.82 -7.32
C ARG A 74 -27.94 -7.12 -7.63
N THR A 75 -28.17 -6.01 -6.95
CA THR A 75 -29.37 -5.19 -7.10
C THR A 75 -29.03 -3.73 -7.31
N GLN A 76 -29.99 -2.94 -7.77
CA GLN A 76 -29.90 -1.49 -7.87
C GLN A 76 -30.61 -0.78 -6.69
N ASP A 77 -31.09 -1.53 -5.73
CA ASP A 77 -31.71 -0.99 -4.53
C ASP A 77 -30.60 -0.62 -3.53
N TRP A 78 -30.47 0.67 -3.24
CA TRP A 78 -29.46 1.17 -2.33
C TRP A 78 -29.65 0.70 -0.88
N ASP A 79 -30.88 0.38 -0.48
CA ASP A 79 -31.18 -0.10 0.86
C ASP A 79 -30.55 -1.48 1.13
N ASP A 80 -30.21 -2.21 0.07
CA ASP A 80 -29.47 -3.47 0.13
C ASP A 80 -27.95 -3.31 0.29
N CYS A 81 -27.44 -2.07 0.39
CA CYS A 81 -26.01 -1.81 0.53
C CYS A 81 -25.48 -2.26 1.88
N LYS A 82 -24.48 -3.16 1.83
CA LYS A 82 -23.74 -3.71 2.97
C LYS A 82 -22.27 -3.33 2.84
N LEU A 83 -21.73 -2.63 3.83
CA LEU A 83 -20.30 -2.29 3.83
C LEU A 83 -19.41 -3.49 4.19
N GLY A 84 -19.87 -4.36 5.08
CA GLY A 84 -19.04 -5.43 5.64
C GLY A 84 -18.07 -4.92 6.70
N THR A 85 -16.91 -5.56 6.82
CA THR A 85 -15.90 -5.21 7.82
C THR A 85 -14.88 -4.23 7.25
N ARG A 86 -14.63 -3.14 7.99
CA ARG A 86 -13.58 -2.18 7.65
C ARG A 86 -12.22 -2.82 7.85
N VAL A 87 -11.26 -2.50 6.97
CA VAL A 87 -9.86 -2.88 7.16
C VAL A 87 -9.29 -2.24 8.42
N THR A 88 -8.38 -2.92 9.08
CA THR A 88 -7.74 -2.45 10.32
C THR A 88 -6.57 -1.50 10.05
N GLU A 89 -5.99 -1.58 8.87
CA GLU A 89 -4.85 -0.77 8.47
C GLU A 89 -5.17 0.01 7.20
N GLY A 90 -4.64 1.23 7.15
CA GLY A 90 -4.83 2.14 6.03
C GLY A 90 -6.11 2.97 6.12
N ASN A 91 -6.12 4.01 5.32
CA ASN A 91 -7.30 4.86 5.07
C ASN A 91 -7.41 5.10 3.56
N TYR A 92 -8.56 4.79 3.00
CA TYR A 92 -8.80 4.84 1.57
C TYR A 92 -9.98 5.75 1.20
N TYR A 93 -10.60 6.38 2.18
CA TYR A 93 -11.54 7.47 2.00
C TYR A 93 -11.03 8.70 2.76
N PHE A 94 -10.83 9.80 2.07
CA PHE A 94 -10.39 11.08 2.62
C PHE A 94 -11.51 12.11 2.48
N ALA A 95 -11.72 12.89 3.54
CA ALA A 95 -12.51 14.12 3.48
C ALA A 95 -11.58 15.28 3.14
N ALA A 96 -12.03 16.25 2.36
CA ALA A 96 -11.29 17.46 2.04
C ALA A 96 -12.27 18.62 1.83
N ASP A 97 -12.32 19.53 2.81
CA ASP A 97 -13.21 20.70 2.77
C ASP A 97 -12.54 21.90 2.10
N ASP A 98 -11.19 21.86 2.00
CA ASP A 98 -10.41 22.93 1.39
C ASP A 98 -9.25 22.40 0.53
N ALA A 99 -8.49 23.33 -0.05
CA ALA A 99 -7.38 23.00 -0.94
C ALA A 99 -6.19 22.36 -0.20
N GLU A 100 -5.97 22.72 1.07
CA GLU A 100 -4.87 22.17 1.88
C GLU A 100 -5.17 20.71 2.25
N GLU A 101 -6.39 20.42 2.65
CA GLU A 101 -6.83 19.04 2.95
C GLU A 101 -6.82 18.17 1.69
N LEU A 102 -7.19 18.73 0.54
CA LEU A 102 -7.11 18.03 -0.74
C LEU A 102 -5.65 17.71 -1.12
N GLU A 103 -4.71 18.65 -0.94
CA GLU A 103 -3.29 18.42 -1.16
C GLU A 103 -2.74 17.35 -0.23
N ASN A 104 -3.13 17.39 1.05
CA ASN A 104 -2.76 16.38 2.04
C ASN A 104 -3.30 14.98 1.67
N ALA A 105 -4.53 14.88 1.19
CA ALA A 105 -5.11 13.63 0.72
C ALA A 105 -4.31 13.06 -0.47
N PHE A 106 -3.99 13.88 -1.47
CA PHE A 106 -3.17 13.45 -2.61
C PHE A 106 -1.75 13.08 -2.20
N SER A 107 -1.12 13.83 -1.29
CA SER A 107 0.22 13.50 -0.77
C SER A 107 0.20 12.14 -0.08
N THR A 108 -0.78 11.89 0.78
CA THR A 108 -0.94 10.60 1.47
C THR A 108 -1.17 9.44 0.49
N ILE A 109 -1.99 9.66 -0.55
CA ILE A 109 -2.21 8.65 -1.61
C ILE A 109 -0.90 8.41 -2.38
N ALA A 110 -0.18 9.45 -2.75
CA ALA A 110 1.10 9.33 -3.45
C ALA A 110 2.13 8.55 -2.62
N ASP A 111 2.22 8.82 -1.33
CA ASP A 111 3.08 8.08 -0.41
C ASP A 111 2.67 6.60 -0.31
N ASN A 112 1.39 6.31 -0.21
CA ASN A 112 0.88 4.94 -0.18
C ASN A 112 1.14 4.18 -1.49
N VAL A 113 1.06 4.86 -2.64
CA VAL A 113 1.35 4.26 -3.95
C VAL A 113 2.85 4.10 -4.16
N SER A 114 3.67 5.08 -3.79
CA SER A 114 5.12 5.02 -3.93
C SER A 114 5.77 4.03 -2.95
N THR A 115 5.15 3.82 -1.79
CA THR A 115 5.54 2.81 -0.82
C THR A 115 4.78 1.49 -1.00
N SER A 116 4.49 1.09 -2.23
CA SER A 116 3.96 -0.25 -2.52
C SER A 116 4.91 -1.29 -1.91
N LYS A 117 4.68 -1.59 -0.64
CA LYS A 117 5.45 -2.57 0.12
C LYS A 117 5.06 -3.96 -0.38
N VAL A 118 5.72 -4.39 -1.44
CA VAL A 118 5.77 -5.82 -1.72
C VAL A 118 6.57 -6.42 -0.57
N ALA A 119 5.90 -7.16 0.31
CA ALA A 119 6.58 -7.85 1.38
C ALA A 119 7.61 -8.81 0.74
N ALA A 120 8.88 -8.47 0.86
CA ALA A 120 9.95 -9.34 0.43
C ALA A 120 9.94 -10.57 1.35
N GLY A 121 9.83 -11.76 0.76
CA GLY A 121 9.77 -13.03 1.48
C GLY A 121 11.13 -13.73 1.57
N ALA A 122 11.12 -14.94 2.15
CA ALA A 122 12.33 -15.79 2.30
C ALA A 122 13.01 -16.14 0.97
N ASN A 123 12.27 -16.12 -0.14
CA ASN A 123 12.79 -16.46 -1.48
C ASN A 123 12.95 -15.23 -2.39
N THR A 124 12.91 -14.03 -1.84
CA THR A 124 13.07 -12.82 -2.64
C THR A 124 14.48 -12.74 -3.22
N VAL A 125 14.54 -12.36 -4.48
CA VAL A 125 15.79 -12.13 -5.21
C VAL A 125 15.90 -10.64 -5.50
N LEU A 126 16.96 -10.00 -4.99
CA LEU A 126 17.33 -8.68 -5.45
C LEU A 126 18.08 -8.82 -6.77
N SER A 127 17.67 -8.04 -7.76
CA SER A 127 18.38 -7.94 -9.02
C SER A 127 18.46 -6.48 -9.43
N ASP A 128 19.68 -6.05 -9.73
CA ASP A 128 19.95 -4.72 -10.27
C ASP A 128 20.64 -4.86 -11.62
N THR A 129 20.36 -3.93 -12.53
CA THR A 129 20.93 -3.90 -13.87
C THR A 129 21.61 -2.57 -14.13
N LEU A 130 22.90 -2.62 -14.43
CA LEU A 130 23.64 -1.43 -14.82
C LEU A 130 23.09 -0.85 -16.12
N SER A 131 22.96 0.46 -16.17
CA SER A 131 22.59 1.14 -17.40
C SER A 131 23.67 0.94 -18.50
N GLU A 132 23.32 1.26 -19.72
CA GLU A 132 24.22 1.12 -20.89
C GLU A 132 25.54 1.91 -20.75
N PHE A 133 25.54 2.98 -19.94
CA PHE A 133 26.69 3.87 -19.74
C PHE A 133 27.71 3.33 -18.73
N PHE A 134 27.38 2.26 -18.00
CA PHE A 134 28.26 1.67 -17.00
C PHE A 134 28.66 0.25 -17.37
N THR A 135 29.84 -0.15 -16.90
CA THR A 135 30.35 -1.51 -17.05
C THR A 135 30.93 -1.99 -15.72
N PHE A 136 30.91 -3.28 -15.49
CA PHE A 136 31.62 -3.87 -14.36
C PHE A 136 33.15 -3.73 -14.52
N PRO A 137 33.90 -3.82 -13.40
CA PRO A 137 35.36 -3.80 -13.44
C PRO A 137 35.91 -4.84 -14.40
N LYS A 138 37.08 -4.54 -14.99
CA LYS A 138 37.77 -5.48 -15.87
C LYS A 138 38.08 -6.80 -15.14
N GLY A 139 37.86 -7.90 -15.83
CA GLY A 139 38.12 -9.24 -15.29
C GLY A 139 36.85 -9.99 -14.84
N LEU A 140 35.70 -9.31 -14.74
CA LEU A 140 34.45 -9.98 -14.54
C LEU A 140 33.86 -10.37 -15.91
N THR A 141 33.75 -11.66 -16.18
CA THR A 141 33.16 -12.23 -17.40
C THR A 141 32.18 -13.32 -17.04
N GLY A 142 31.06 -13.36 -17.73
CA GLY A 142 29.98 -14.29 -17.39
C GLY A 142 29.43 -14.07 -15.97
N SER A 143 29.11 -15.16 -15.26
CA SER A 143 28.68 -15.09 -13.86
C SER A 143 29.86 -15.28 -12.92
N SER A 144 30.06 -14.37 -11.99
CA SER A 144 31.15 -14.38 -11.01
C SER A 144 30.69 -13.90 -9.65
N ASP A 145 31.53 -14.10 -8.61
CA ASP A 145 31.31 -13.54 -7.30
C ASP A 145 31.34 -12.00 -7.36
N GLY A 146 30.26 -11.36 -6.89
CA GLY A 146 30.07 -9.91 -6.91
C GLY A 146 30.61 -9.19 -5.67
N GLY A 147 31.34 -9.88 -4.78
CA GLY A 147 31.89 -9.30 -3.55
C GLY A 147 31.06 -9.59 -2.32
N MET A 148 30.90 -8.62 -1.42
CA MET A 148 30.18 -8.78 -0.16
C MET A 148 28.83 -8.05 -0.15
N VAL A 149 27.88 -8.61 0.58
CA VAL A 149 26.63 -7.96 0.94
C VAL A 149 26.76 -7.40 2.35
N GLN A 150 26.33 -6.16 2.53
CA GLN A 150 26.21 -5.55 3.86
C GLN A 150 24.74 -5.33 4.17
N TYR A 151 24.40 -5.37 5.44
CA TYR A 151 23.09 -5.02 5.94
C TYR A 151 23.20 -4.07 7.13
N ALA A 152 22.14 -3.31 7.39
CA ALA A 152 22.03 -2.48 8.58
C ALA A 152 20.69 -2.77 9.29
N GLU A 153 20.73 -2.85 10.61
CA GLU A 153 19.50 -3.00 11.41
C GLU A 153 18.88 -1.63 11.70
N VAL A 154 17.57 -1.60 11.83
CA VAL A 154 16.86 -0.40 12.23
C VAL A 154 17.19 -0.05 13.68
N LYS A 155 17.61 1.20 13.89
CA LYS A 155 17.87 1.77 15.21
C LYS A 155 16.67 2.51 15.78
N GLY A 156 15.89 3.15 14.90
CA GLY A 156 14.75 3.96 15.28
C GLY A 156 14.06 4.57 14.08
N GLN A 157 13.17 5.51 14.35
CA GLN A 157 12.45 6.28 13.34
C GLN A 157 12.41 7.74 13.78
N ASP A 158 12.74 8.64 12.88
CA ASP A 158 12.67 10.08 13.09
C ASP A 158 11.23 10.60 13.02
N ALA A 159 11.04 11.88 13.36
CA ALA A 159 9.72 12.49 13.40
C ALA A 159 9.03 12.58 12.02
N ASP A 160 9.81 12.59 10.93
CA ASP A 160 9.32 12.57 9.54
C ASP A 160 8.99 11.15 9.03
N GLY A 161 9.17 10.12 9.87
CA GLY A 161 8.93 8.72 9.52
C GLY A 161 10.13 8.01 8.88
N SER A 162 11.25 8.69 8.64
CA SER A 162 12.47 8.08 8.12
C SER A 162 13.11 7.16 9.14
N TYR A 163 13.62 6.00 8.69
CA TYR A 163 14.35 5.10 9.58
C TYR A 163 15.77 5.56 9.80
N THR A 164 16.25 5.46 11.05
CA THR A 164 17.66 5.54 11.42
C THR A 164 18.23 4.13 11.56
N TRP A 165 19.50 3.96 11.22
CA TRP A 165 20.12 2.64 11.08
C TRP A 165 21.37 2.55 11.99
N TYR A 166 21.67 1.32 12.41
CA TYR A 166 22.99 1.00 12.95
C TYR A 166 24.04 0.98 11.84
N GLU A 167 25.32 0.95 12.21
CA GLU A 167 26.40 0.81 11.22
C GLU A 167 26.25 -0.49 10.43
N PRO A 168 26.46 -0.46 9.11
CA PRO A 168 26.35 -1.66 8.27
C PRO A 168 27.35 -2.74 8.66
N GLU A 169 26.88 -3.98 8.69
CA GLU A 169 27.69 -5.17 8.93
C GLU A 169 27.71 -6.08 7.70
N THR A 170 28.79 -6.86 7.55
CA THR A 170 28.88 -7.82 6.45
C THR A 170 27.97 -9.02 6.70
N LEU A 171 27.09 -9.32 5.76
CA LEU A 171 26.20 -10.46 5.81
C LEU A 171 26.96 -11.72 5.34
N THR A 172 27.17 -12.65 6.27
CA THR A 172 27.81 -13.94 5.94
C THR A 172 26.83 -14.91 5.33
N GLY A 173 27.31 -15.74 4.38
CA GLY A 173 26.49 -16.78 3.72
C GLY A 173 25.62 -16.28 2.56
N VAL A 174 25.67 -14.99 2.23
CA VAL A 174 25.03 -14.40 1.07
C VAL A 174 26.08 -13.77 0.17
N THR A 175 26.19 -14.27 -1.05
CA THR A 175 27.15 -13.75 -2.03
C THR A 175 26.41 -13.24 -3.24
N PRO A 176 26.62 -11.97 -3.66
CA PRO A 176 26.04 -11.47 -4.88
C PRO A 176 26.69 -12.14 -6.11
N VAL A 177 25.90 -12.43 -7.11
CA VAL A 177 26.36 -12.94 -8.38
C VAL A 177 26.28 -11.85 -9.43
N VAL A 178 27.40 -11.53 -10.04
CA VAL A 178 27.50 -10.58 -11.18
C VAL A 178 27.45 -11.37 -12.47
N ASN A 179 26.56 -10.97 -13.37
CA ASN A 179 26.58 -11.39 -14.76
C ASN A 179 27.01 -10.21 -15.63
N ALA A 180 28.24 -10.25 -16.11
CA ALA A 180 28.83 -9.14 -16.89
C ALA A 180 28.16 -9.00 -18.29
N ASP A 181 27.69 -10.09 -18.89
CA ASP A 181 27.09 -10.09 -20.22
C ASP A 181 25.71 -9.42 -20.19
N SER A 182 24.89 -9.72 -19.18
CA SER A 182 23.59 -9.09 -18.97
C SER A 182 23.66 -7.81 -18.14
N LYS A 183 24.85 -7.44 -17.67
CA LYS A 183 25.08 -6.29 -16.77
C LYS A 183 24.22 -6.33 -15.48
N THR A 184 23.99 -7.52 -14.93
CA THR A 184 23.15 -7.69 -13.75
C THR A 184 23.93 -8.11 -12.52
N ILE A 185 23.50 -7.63 -11.35
CA ILE A 185 23.89 -8.13 -10.03
C ILE A 185 22.65 -8.80 -9.43
N THR A 186 22.81 -9.99 -8.89
CA THR A 186 21.73 -10.74 -8.26
C THR A 186 22.15 -11.19 -6.88
N VAL A 187 21.32 -10.92 -5.88
CA VAL A 187 21.50 -11.36 -4.49
C VAL A 187 20.36 -12.31 -4.11
N LYS A 188 20.69 -13.50 -3.61
CA LYS A 188 19.75 -14.54 -3.18
C LYS A 188 20.11 -15.03 -1.79
N GLY A 189 19.13 -15.66 -1.11
CA GLY A 189 19.39 -16.36 0.14
C GLY A 189 19.26 -15.50 1.38
N PHE A 190 18.77 -14.26 1.25
CA PHE A 190 18.41 -13.43 2.40
C PHE A 190 16.91 -13.57 2.69
N ASP A 191 16.56 -13.97 3.93
CA ASP A 191 15.17 -14.09 4.36
C ASP A 191 14.66 -12.75 4.91
N TYR A 192 13.98 -12.01 4.06
CA TYR A 192 13.38 -10.72 4.44
C TYR A 192 12.22 -10.86 5.44
N THR A 193 11.54 -12.01 5.46
CA THR A 193 10.45 -12.25 6.42
C THR A 193 11.00 -12.42 7.84
N ALA A 194 12.07 -13.20 7.98
CA ALA A 194 12.72 -13.42 9.27
C ALA A 194 13.42 -12.16 9.82
N ASN A 195 13.73 -11.21 8.93
CA ASN A 195 14.42 -9.96 9.26
C ASN A 195 13.56 -8.72 9.08
N ALA A 196 12.24 -8.87 9.08
CA ALA A 196 11.30 -7.74 8.96
C ALA A 196 11.43 -6.78 10.15
N VAL A 197 11.25 -5.49 9.88
CA VAL A 197 11.23 -4.47 10.94
C VAL A 197 10.05 -4.73 11.89
N THR A 198 10.36 -4.81 13.16
CA THR A 198 9.34 -4.92 14.23
C THR A 198 9.47 -3.76 15.19
N LYS A 199 8.38 -3.04 15.41
CA LYS A 199 8.24 -2.00 16.42
C LYS A 199 7.47 -2.56 17.60
N THR A 200 8.05 -2.51 18.78
CA THR A 200 7.40 -2.90 20.03
C THR A 200 7.26 -1.70 20.95
N THR A 201 6.04 -1.39 21.37
CA THR A 201 5.80 -0.38 22.42
C THR A 201 5.66 -1.11 23.75
N ASN A 202 6.54 -0.82 24.68
CA ASN A 202 6.57 -1.40 26.01
C ASN A 202 5.48 -0.78 26.90
N GLN A 203 5.19 -1.42 28.04
CA GLN A 203 4.19 -0.93 29.00
C GLN A 203 4.55 0.43 29.63
N ASP A 204 5.80 0.78 29.67
CA ASP A 204 6.33 2.08 30.16
C ASP A 204 6.29 3.19 29.08
N GLY A 205 5.75 2.89 27.88
CA GLY A 205 5.68 3.81 26.75
C GLY A 205 6.96 3.91 25.93
N THR A 206 8.03 3.20 26.30
CA THR A 206 9.26 3.14 25.48
C THR A 206 9.02 2.32 24.22
N VAL A 207 9.73 2.68 23.15
CA VAL A 207 9.68 1.97 21.86
C VAL A 207 11.00 1.27 21.60
N THR A 208 10.92 -0.01 21.29
CA THR A 208 12.07 -0.80 20.83
C THR A 208 11.86 -1.25 19.39
N TRP A 209 12.94 -1.31 18.66
CA TRP A 209 12.96 -1.74 17.26
C TRP A 209 13.84 -2.97 17.12
N SER A 210 13.47 -3.87 16.20
CA SER A 210 14.26 -5.05 15.85
C SER A 210 14.06 -5.39 14.37
N GLY A 211 15.02 -6.11 13.81
CA GLY A 211 15.00 -6.47 12.39
C GLY A 211 15.37 -5.31 11.49
N GLY A 212 14.85 -5.33 10.25
CA GLY A 212 15.12 -4.29 9.26
C GLY A 212 16.47 -4.44 8.56
N LYS A 213 16.90 -5.66 8.37
CA LYS A 213 18.15 -5.98 7.65
C LYS A 213 17.97 -5.83 6.15
#